data_0a3a6a61cdc434b285806aa66c955517
#
_entry.id   0a3a6a61cdc434b285806aa66c955517
#
_cell.length_a   1.000
_cell.length_b   1.000
_cell.length_c   1.000
_cell.angle_alpha   90.00
_cell.angle_beta   90.00
_cell.angle_gamma   90.00
#
_symmetry.space_group_name_H-M   'P 1'
#
loop_
_entity.id
_entity.type
_entity.pdbx_description
1 polymer ?
#
loop_
_entity_poly.entity_id
_entity_poly.type
_entity_poly.pdbx_seq_one_letter_code
_entity_poly.pdbx_strand_id
1 'polypeptide(L)'
;VLMNCEEQNCGQDGTTDYELSLADRWIISRLQQAEKSVAEAIAQYRFDLATQAVYEFFWNEYCDWYLELSKPVLNDTHATAAQKTGTRRTLIRVLEDSLRLMHQMMPFITEEIWQRVKALAGTAGDSIMLAHYPQFDAQKTDVQAETDIAWLQQVILGIRNIRGEMNIPPGKPLPVLLRNGNDDDRTRLAAYPLFLMKLANIACIDWLTADATAPLAATALVGTLEILIPMSDLIDKNAELKKKKKEIDKLQKDCE
;
A
#
# COMPACT_ATOMS: atom_id res chain seq x y z
N VAL A 1 1.15 -4.07 -13.65
CA VAL A 1 -0.13 -3.46 -14.04
C VAL A 1 -0.71 -4.18 -15.25
N LEU A 2 -0.01 -4.20 -16.38
CA LEU A 2 -0.51 -4.79 -17.63
C LEU A 2 -1.02 -6.24 -17.46
N MET A 3 -0.27 -7.10 -16.77
CA MET A 3 -0.68 -8.49 -16.48
C MET A 3 -2.06 -8.61 -15.78
N ASN A 4 -2.51 -7.59 -15.08
CA ASN A 4 -3.80 -7.58 -14.39
C ASN A 4 -4.91 -6.90 -15.19
N CYS A 5 -4.58 -6.24 -16.29
CA CYS A 5 -5.48 -5.38 -17.03
C CYS A 5 -5.65 -5.82 -18.52
N GLU A 6 -4.63 -6.44 -19.13
CA GLU A 6 -4.72 -6.98 -20.49
C GLU A 6 -5.79 -8.07 -20.54
N GLU A 7 -6.61 -8.04 -21.58
CA GLU A 7 -7.75 -8.96 -21.79
C GLU A 7 -8.82 -8.91 -20.69
N GLN A 8 -8.75 -7.94 -19.79
CA GLN A 8 -9.71 -7.75 -18.70
C GLN A 8 -10.55 -6.47 -18.92
N ASN A 9 -11.74 -6.44 -18.33
CA ASN A 9 -12.54 -5.23 -18.35
C ASN A 9 -11.94 -4.20 -17.36
N CYS A 10 -11.50 -3.06 -17.91
CA CYS A 10 -11.01 -1.90 -17.16
C CYS A 10 -11.99 -0.73 -17.17
N GLY A 11 -13.24 -0.94 -17.56
CA GLY A 11 -14.28 0.08 -17.59
C GLY A 11 -14.01 1.23 -18.56
N GLN A 12 -13.27 0.96 -19.68
CA GLN A 12 -12.91 2.00 -20.66
C GLN A 12 -14.10 2.49 -21.47
N ASP A 13 -15.12 1.68 -21.64
CA ASP A 13 -16.29 1.96 -22.47
C ASP A 13 -17.27 2.98 -21.84
N GLY A 14 -17.08 3.32 -20.56
CA GLY A 14 -17.91 4.27 -19.82
C GLY A 14 -19.31 3.75 -19.49
N THR A 15 -19.67 2.53 -19.90
CA THR A 15 -20.98 1.90 -19.69
C THR A 15 -20.97 0.86 -18.58
N THR A 16 -19.78 0.35 -18.26
CA THR A 16 -19.62 -0.70 -17.23
C THR A 16 -19.65 -0.09 -15.83
N ASP A 17 -20.51 -0.61 -14.98
CA ASP A 17 -20.54 -0.27 -13.56
C ASP A 17 -19.24 -0.67 -12.89
N TYR A 18 -18.70 0.21 -12.06
CA TYR A 18 -17.52 -0.04 -11.26
C TYR A 18 -17.66 0.56 -9.86
N GLU A 19 -17.00 -0.08 -8.90
CA GLU A 19 -16.96 0.34 -7.50
C GLU A 19 -15.50 0.53 -7.09
N LEU A 20 -15.20 1.68 -6.49
CA LEU A 20 -13.85 2.00 -6.03
C LEU A 20 -13.64 1.47 -4.61
N SER A 21 -12.58 0.71 -4.41
CA SER A 21 -12.12 0.30 -3.09
C SER A 21 -11.55 1.50 -2.31
N LEU A 22 -11.29 1.32 -1.01
CA LEU A 22 -10.57 2.32 -0.21
C LEU A 22 -9.22 2.69 -0.84
N ALA A 23 -8.47 1.69 -1.29
CA ALA A 23 -7.17 1.91 -1.91
C ALA A 23 -7.27 2.70 -3.23
N ASP A 24 -8.31 2.45 -4.02
CA ASP A 24 -8.55 3.17 -5.27
C ASP A 24 -8.86 4.65 -5.01
N ARG A 25 -9.74 4.94 -4.05
CA ARG A 25 -10.07 6.31 -3.65
C ARG A 25 -8.85 7.05 -3.11
N TRP A 26 -8.05 6.37 -2.29
CA TRP A 26 -6.81 6.92 -1.76
C TRP A 26 -5.83 7.31 -2.84
N ILE A 27 -5.49 6.40 -3.77
CA ILE A 27 -4.46 6.69 -4.79
C ILE A 27 -4.92 7.77 -5.77
N ILE A 28 -6.22 7.84 -6.07
CA ILE A 28 -6.80 8.93 -6.88
C ILE A 28 -6.63 10.26 -6.15
N SER A 29 -6.92 10.32 -4.86
CA SER A 29 -6.72 11.54 -4.05
C SER A 29 -5.25 11.94 -4.00
N ARG A 30 -4.33 10.98 -3.81
CA ARG A 30 -2.88 11.25 -3.80
C ARG A 30 -2.36 11.74 -5.15
N LEU A 31 -2.90 11.21 -6.26
CA LEU A 31 -2.59 11.71 -7.60
C LEU A 31 -2.96 13.20 -7.71
N GLN A 32 -4.12 13.61 -7.19
CA GLN A 32 -4.53 15.01 -7.22
C GLN A 32 -3.54 15.92 -6.46
N GLN A 33 -3.01 15.47 -5.33
CA GLN A 33 -1.98 16.23 -4.61
C GLN A 33 -0.68 16.33 -5.42
N ALA A 34 -0.29 15.26 -6.10
CA ALA A 34 0.89 15.28 -6.98
C ALA A 34 0.70 16.23 -8.17
N GLU A 35 -0.45 16.18 -8.84
CA GLU A 35 -0.80 17.08 -9.96
C GLU A 35 -0.71 18.55 -9.53
N LYS A 36 -1.27 18.88 -8.36
CA LYS A 36 -1.21 20.23 -7.79
C LYS A 36 0.23 20.66 -7.52
N SER A 37 0.99 19.83 -6.81
CA SER A 37 2.38 20.12 -6.43
C SER A 37 3.27 20.31 -7.65
N VAL A 38 3.10 19.48 -8.68
CA VAL A 38 3.85 19.59 -9.94
C VAL A 38 3.50 20.90 -10.67
N ALA A 39 2.21 21.23 -10.79
CA ALA A 39 1.78 22.47 -11.45
C ALA A 39 2.32 23.70 -10.73
N GLU A 40 2.25 23.77 -9.40
CA GLU A 40 2.79 24.86 -8.58
C GLU A 40 4.31 24.97 -8.72
N ALA A 41 5.03 23.86 -8.71
CA ALA A 41 6.49 23.84 -8.86
C ALA A 41 6.92 24.31 -10.25
N ILE A 42 6.25 23.88 -11.32
CA ILE A 42 6.52 24.33 -12.69
C ILE A 42 6.25 25.84 -12.82
N ALA A 43 5.14 26.35 -12.27
CA ALA A 43 4.80 27.77 -12.30
C ALA A 43 5.86 28.66 -11.59
N GLN A 44 6.60 28.08 -10.63
CA GLN A 44 7.70 28.74 -9.91
C GLN A 44 9.08 28.45 -10.52
N TYR A 45 9.15 27.74 -11.65
CA TYR A 45 10.41 27.28 -12.27
C TYR A 45 11.25 26.37 -11.36
N ARG A 46 10.61 25.70 -10.39
CA ARG A 46 11.24 24.76 -9.47
C ARG A 46 11.09 23.32 -10.00
N PHE A 47 11.82 23.02 -11.07
CA PHE A 47 11.79 21.69 -11.71
C PHE A 47 12.32 20.58 -10.79
N ASP A 48 13.18 20.91 -9.84
CA ASP A 48 13.62 20.03 -8.76
C ASP A 48 12.44 19.53 -7.92
N LEU A 49 11.58 20.45 -7.46
CA LEU A 49 10.38 20.11 -6.68
C LEU A 49 9.33 19.37 -7.52
N ALA A 50 9.17 19.74 -8.80
CA ALA A 50 8.28 19.03 -9.70
C ALA A 50 8.71 17.56 -9.86
N THR A 51 10.00 17.32 -10.09
CA THR A 51 10.55 15.96 -10.23
C THR A 51 10.42 15.18 -8.93
N GLN A 52 10.68 15.79 -7.78
CA GLN A 52 10.52 15.17 -6.48
C GLN A 52 9.08 14.77 -6.22
N ALA A 53 8.09 15.65 -6.47
CA ALA A 53 6.67 15.36 -6.25
C ALA A 53 6.21 14.16 -7.09
N VAL A 54 6.61 14.10 -8.37
CA VAL A 54 6.30 12.96 -9.25
C VAL A 54 6.96 11.67 -8.74
N TYR A 55 8.24 11.74 -8.35
CA TYR A 55 8.97 10.59 -7.85
C TYR A 55 8.35 10.03 -6.56
N GLU A 56 8.06 10.89 -5.58
CA GLU A 56 7.46 10.50 -4.30
C GLU A 56 6.10 9.85 -4.51
N PHE A 57 5.24 10.44 -5.33
CA PHE A 57 3.94 9.85 -5.65
C PHE A 57 4.08 8.51 -6.37
N PHE A 58 4.85 8.47 -7.47
CA PHE A 58 4.87 7.28 -8.32
C PHE A 58 5.60 6.12 -7.65
N TRP A 59 6.76 6.38 -7.03
CA TRP A 59 7.54 5.32 -6.41
C TRP A 59 6.99 4.90 -5.05
N ASN A 60 6.83 5.85 -4.12
CA ASN A 60 6.50 5.51 -2.73
C ASN A 60 5.01 5.19 -2.54
N GLU A 61 4.10 5.83 -3.31
CA GLU A 61 2.66 5.63 -3.11
C GLU A 61 2.07 4.66 -4.13
N TYR A 62 2.30 4.89 -5.43
CA TYR A 62 1.74 4.03 -6.45
C TYR A 62 2.44 2.65 -6.51
N CYS A 63 3.77 2.61 -6.62
CA CYS A 63 4.51 1.35 -6.76
C CYS A 63 4.59 0.58 -5.44
N ASP A 64 5.00 1.22 -4.34
CA ASP A 64 5.27 0.51 -3.08
C ASP A 64 3.98 0.14 -2.34
N TRP A 65 2.95 0.97 -2.41
CA TRP A 65 1.73 0.74 -1.66
C TRP A 65 0.54 0.34 -2.52
N TYR A 66 0.19 1.16 -3.52
CA TYR A 66 -1.06 0.92 -4.23
C TYR A 66 -1.05 -0.39 -5.01
N LEU A 67 0.04 -0.75 -5.68
CA LEU A 67 0.15 -2.05 -6.35
C LEU A 67 -0.05 -3.21 -5.39
N GLU A 68 0.45 -3.13 -4.16
CA GLU A 68 0.24 -4.18 -3.15
C GLU A 68 -1.18 -4.16 -2.58
N LEU A 69 -1.77 -2.98 -2.34
CA LEU A 69 -3.14 -2.82 -1.87
C LEU A 69 -4.18 -3.27 -2.92
N SER A 70 -3.87 -3.22 -4.21
CA SER A 70 -4.77 -3.69 -5.28
C SER A 70 -4.90 -5.22 -5.33
N LYS A 71 -3.84 -5.96 -4.95
CA LYS A 71 -3.81 -7.42 -5.04
C LYS A 71 -4.88 -8.12 -4.19
N PRO A 72 -5.13 -7.74 -2.91
CA PRO A 72 -6.21 -8.30 -2.13
C PRO A 72 -7.57 -8.24 -2.83
N VAL A 73 -7.92 -7.10 -3.44
CA VAL A 73 -9.19 -6.93 -4.14
C VAL A 73 -9.26 -7.78 -5.41
N LEU A 74 -8.21 -7.76 -6.23
CA LEU A 74 -8.17 -8.49 -7.50
C LEU A 74 -8.17 -10.01 -7.29
N ASN A 75 -7.56 -10.50 -6.21
CA ASN A 75 -7.43 -11.92 -5.91
C ASN A 75 -8.53 -12.45 -4.98
N ASP A 76 -9.41 -11.59 -4.49
CA ASP A 76 -10.54 -12.02 -3.67
C ASP A 76 -11.59 -12.72 -4.54
N THR A 77 -11.93 -13.95 -4.16
CA THR A 77 -12.98 -14.74 -4.81
C THR A 77 -14.39 -14.19 -4.51
N HIS A 78 -14.53 -13.42 -3.43
CA HIS A 78 -15.80 -12.81 -3.02
C HIS A 78 -16.01 -11.40 -3.57
N ALA A 79 -14.94 -10.77 -4.11
CA ALA A 79 -15.06 -9.45 -4.71
C ALA A 79 -15.93 -9.48 -5.96
N THR A 80 -16.83 -8.51 -6.07
CA THR A 80 -17.73 -8.37 -7.22
C THR A 80 -16.96 -8.02 -8.50
N ALA A 81 -17.58 -8.26 -9.65
CA ALA A 81 -17.01 -7.83 -10.93
C ALA A 81 -16.82 -6.30 -10.96
N ALA A 82 -17.74 -5.53 -10.39
CA ALA A 82 -17.67 -4.07 -10.31
C ALA A 82 -16.47 -3.59 -9.48
N GLN A 83 -16.17 -4.24 -8.34
CA GLN A 83 -15.00 -3.94 -7.51
C GLN A 83 -13.69 -4.23 -8.26
N LYS A 84 -13.59 -5.39 -8.90
CA LYS A 84 -12.40 -5.74 -9.70
C LYS A 84 -12.21 -4.80 -10.89
N THR A 85 -13.29 -4.42 -11.55
CA THR A 85 -13.25 -3.44 -12.65
C THR A 85 -12.81 -2.08 -12.15
N GLY A 86 -13.32 -1.61 -10.99
CA GLY A 86 -12.90 -0.35 -10.37
C GLY A 86 -11.41 -0.30 -10.09
N THR A 87 -10.88 -1.36 -9.47
CA THR A 87 -9.45 -1.45 -9.18
C THR A 87 -8.59 -1.51 -10.44
N ARG A 88 -8.97 -2.30 -11.47
CA ARG A 88 -8.24 -2.32 -12.76
C ARG A 88 -8.27 -0.97 -13.46
N ARG A 89 -9.45 -0.32 -13.48
CA ARG A 89 -9.60 1.03 -14.03
C ARG A 89 -8.66 2.00 -13.34
N THR A 90 -8.60 1.98 -12.01
CA THR A 90 -7.73 2.87 -11.24
C THR A 90 -6.26 2.58 -11.50
N LEU A 91 -5.84 1.31 -11.52
CA LEU A 91 -4.48 0.91 -11.88
C LEU A 91 -4.03 1.52 -13.20
N ILE A 92 -4.85 1.39 -14.23
CA ILE A 92 -4.50 1.86 -15.58
C ILE A 92 -4.55 3.38 -15.68
N ARG A 93 -5.60 4.03 -15.13
CA ARG A 93 -5.76 5.47 -15.27
C ARG A 93 -4.73 6.26 -14.49
N VAL A 94 -4.45 5.84 -13.25
CA VAL A 94 -3.40 6.48 -12.44
C VAL A 94 -2.03 6.30 -13.09
N LEU A 95 -1.75 5.13 -13.69
CA LEU A 95 -0.52 4.95 -14.46
C LEU A 95 -0.47 5.89 -15.67
N GLU A 96 -1.53 5.97 -16.44
CA GLU A 96 -1.60 6.82 -17.64
C GLU A 96 -1.43 8.30 -17.28
N ASP A 97 -2.14 8.80 -16.27
CA ASP A 97 -2.00 10.17 -15.78
C ASP A 97 -0.56 10.44 -15.28
N SER A 98 0.04 9.49 -14.55
CA SER A 98 1.42 9.60 -14.08
C SER A 98 2.43 9.67 -15.25
N LEU A 99 2.22 8.90 -16.31
CA LEU A 99 3.07 8.97 -17.51
C LEU A 99 3.02 10.36 -18.15
N ARG A 100 1.85 10.98 -18.21
CA ARG A 100 1.70 12.37 -18.73
C ARG A 100 2.38 13.39 -17.81
N LEU A 101 2.30 13.23 -16.48
CA LEU A 101 3.04 14.08 -15.53
C LEU A 101 4.56 13.95 -15.72
N MET A 102 5.06 12.73 -15.91
CA MET A 102 6.50 12.43 -16.05
C MET A 102 7.05 12.79 -17.44
N HIS A 103 6.21 12.95 -18.45
CA HIS A 103 6.67 13.04 -19.84
C HIS A 103 7.63 14.20 -20.08
N GLN A 104 7.45 15.33 -19.41
CA GLN A 104 8.34 16.49 -19.53
C GLN A 104 9.79 16.20 -19.06
N MET A 105 9.96 15.22 -18.19
CA MET A 105 11.26 14.85 -17.59
C MET A 105 11.88 13.62 -18.29
N MET A 106 11.03 12.68 -18.74
CA MET A 106 11.44 11.39 -19.29
C MET A 106 10.64 11.07 -20.58
N PRO A 107 10.80 11.85 -21.67
CA PRO A 107 9.91 11.80 -22.82
C PRO A 107 9.90 10.44 -23.54
N PHE A 108 11.04 9.78 -23.67
CA PHE A 108 11.12 8.56 -24.49
C PHE A 108 10.47 7.34 -23.80
N ILE A 109 10.80 7.09 -22.54
CA ILE A 109 10.26 5.92 -21.83
C ILE A 109 8.76 6.09 -21.54
N THR A 110 8.30 7.29 -21.24
CA THR A 110 6.88 7.55 -21.01
C THR A 110 6.06 7.41 -22.26
N GLU A 111 6.55 7.84 -23.42
CA GLU A 111 5.90 7.60 -24.72
C GLU A 111 5.77 6.09 -24.99
N GLU A 112 6.86 5.33 -24.88
CA GLU A 112 6.86 3.89 -25.15
C GLU A 112 5.85 3.14 -24.26
N ILE A 113 5.81 3.45 -22.97
CA ILE A 113 4.85 2.83 -22.05
C ILE A 113 3.43 3.31 -22.36
N TRP A 114 3.24 4.59 -22.61
CA TRP A 114 1.94 5.18 -22.88
C TRP A 114 1.27 4.57 -24.12
N GLN A 115 2.03 4.28 -25.18
CA GLN A 115 1.49 3.63 -26.38
C GLN A 115 0.86 2.27 -26.06
N ARG A 116 1.33 1.55 -25.05
CA ARG A 116 0.76 0.27 -24.58
C ARG A 116 -0.41 0.44 -23.64
N VAL A 117 -0.44 1.53 -22.88
CA VAL A 117 -1.40 1.77 -21.78
C VAL A 117 -2.63 2.53 -22.24
N LYS A 118 -2.48 3.46 -23.19
CA LYS A 118 -3.53 4.41 -23.60
C LYS A 118 -4.87 3.77 -23.94
N ALA A 119 -4.86 2.68 -24.68
CA ALA A 119 -6.07 1.99 -25.09
C ALA A 119 -6.82 1.37 -23.89
N LEU A 120 -6.08 0.80 -22.94
CA LEU A 120 -6.64 0.25 -21.71
C LEU A 120 -7.20 1.35 -20.80
N ALA A 121 -6.62 2.54 -20.81
CA ALA A 121 -7.11 3.71 -20.09
C ALA A 121 -8.30 4.39 -20.78
N GLY A 122 -8.65 3.97 -22.00
CA GLY A 122 -9.66 4.64 -22.82
C GLY A 122 -9.20 5.99 -23.36
N THR A 123 -7.88 6.20 -23.47
CA THR A 123 -7.27 7.41 -24.02
C THR A 123 -6.89 7.18 -25.48
N ALA A 124 -7.28 8.11 -26.36
CA ALA A 124 -6.93 8.10 -27.78
C ALA A 124 -5.85 9.14 -28.06
N GLY A 125 -5.10 8.95 -29.15
CA GLY A 125 -4.08 9.89 -29.60
C GLY A 125 -2.87 9.19 -30.21
N ASP A 126 -2.11 9.92 -31.02
CA ASP A 126 -0.94 9.39 -31.72
C ASP A 126 0.31 9.42 -30.82
N SER A 127 0.40 10.42 -29.94
CA SER A 127 1.52 10.62 -29.03
C SER A 127 1.04 11.20 -27.70
N ILE A 128 1.70 10.83 -26.60
CA ILE A 128 1.49 11.41 -25.27
C ILE A 128 1.73 12.94 -25.26
N MET A 129 2.61 13.44 -26.15
CA MET A 129 2.89 14.88 -26.28
C MET A 129 1.64 15.70 -26.66
N LEU A 130 0.67 15.07 -27.33
CA LEU A 130 -0.57 15.71 -27.76
C LEU A 130 -1.71 15.52 -26.76
N ALA A 131 -1.50 14.68 -25.74
CA ALA A 131 -2.48 14.44 -24.71
C ALA A 131 -2.59 15.66 -23.76
N HIS A 132 -3.80 15.89 -23.23
CA HIS A 132 -3.98 16.95 -22.23
C HIS A 132 -3.14 16.68 -20.98
N TYR A 133 -2.42 17.71 -20.54
CA TYR A 133 -1.65 17.62 -19.30
C TYR A 133 -2.58 17.46 -18.10
N PRO A 134 -2.29 16.54 -17.16
CA PRO A 134 -3.14 16.33 -15.98
C PRO A 134 -3.31 17.62 -15.15
N GLN A 135 -4.50 17.83 -14.66
CA GLN A 135 -4.85 19.01 -13.88
C GLN A 135 -5.54 18.61 -12.59
N PHE A 136 -5.17 19.26 -11.51
CA PHE A 136 -5.78 19.09 -10.19
C PHE A 136 -7.29 19.31 -10.23
N ASP A 137 -8.02 18.35 -9.67
CA ASP A 137 -9.46 18.39 -9.50
C ASP A 137 -9.81 18.12 -8.02
N ALA A 138 -10.22 19.16 -7.32
CA ALA A 138 -10.56 19.07 -5.90
C ALA A 138 -11.71 18.08 -5.60
N GLN A 139 -12.57 17.77 -6.57
CA GLN A 139 -13.68 16.83 -6.38
C GLN A 139 -13.20 15.37 -6.27
N LYS A 140 -11.98 15.09 -6.71
CA LYS A 140 -11.37 13.76 -6.62
C LYS A 140 -10.54 13.55 -5.36
N THR A 141 -10.46 14.55 -4.48
CA THR A 141 -9.77 14.41 -3.19
C THR A 141 -10.67 13.70 -2.17
N ASP A 142 -10.10 12.74 -1.45
CA ASP A 142 -10.77 11.99 -0.40
C ASP A 142 -9.91 11.92 0.87
N VAL A 143 -10.06 12.93 1.72
CA VAL A 143 -9.29 13.06 2.97
C VAL A 143 -9.55 11.89 3.93
N GLN A 144 -10.77 11.32 3.91
CA GLN A 144 -11.08 10.17 4.75
C GLN A 144 -10.31 8.93 4.29
N ALA A 145 -10.27 8.67 2.97
CA ALA A 145 -9.47 7.56 2.43
C ALA A 145 -7.97 7.73 2.71
N GLU A 146 -7.45 8.96 2.65
CA GLU A 146 -6.06 9.25 3.02
C GLU A 146 -5.78 8.94 4.50
N THR A 147 -6.68 9.33 5.39
CA THR A 147 -6.56 9.07 6.83
C THR A 147 -6.62 7.57 7.15
N ASP A 148 -7.54 6.84 6.53
CA ASP A 148 -7.73 5.41 6.77
C ASP A 148 -6.56 4.58 6.21
N ILE A 149 -6.04 4.94 5.03
CA ILE A 149 -4.85 4.27 4.48
C ILE A 149 -3.60 4.59 5.31
N ALA A 150 -3.43 5.83 5.77
CA ALA A 150 -2.30 6.18 6.63
C ALA A 150 -2.30 5.35 7.93
N TRP A 151 -3.48 5.12 8.52
CA TRP A 151 -3.62 4.23 9.67
C TRP A 151 -3.26 2.78 9.31
N LEU A 152 -3.78 2.24 8.19
CA LEU A 152 -3.44 0.89 7.72
C LEU A 152 -1.93 0.73 7.50
N GLN A 153 -1.29 1.71 6.88
CA GLN A 153 0.15 1.71 6.66
C GLN A 153 0.94 1.65 7.97
N GLN A 154 0.55 2.46 8.96
CA GLN A 154 1.21 2.46 10.28
C GLN A 154 1.07 1.10 10.98
N VAL A 155 -0.11 0.49 10.97
CA VAL A 155 -0.34 -0.83 11.54
C VAL A 155 0.50 -1.91 10.82
N ILE A 156 0.49 -1.91 9.49
CA ILE A 156 1.27 -2.87 8.68
C ILE A 156 2.76 -2.71 8.95
N LEU A 157 3.27 -1.46 8.97
CA LEU A 157 4.67 -1.17 9.27
C LEU A 157 5.06 -1.59 10.67
N GLY A 158 4.21 -1.33 11.68
CA GLY A 158 4.42 -1.79 13.06
C GLY A 158 4.61 -3.31 13.14
N ILE A 159 3.75 -4.07 12.46
CA ILE A 159 3.86 -5.55 12.42
C ILE A 159 5.11 -5.99 11.65
N ARG A 160 5.44 -5.33 10.52
CA ARG A 160 6.64 -5.66 9.75
C ARG A 160 7.93 -5.38 10.53
N ASN A 161 7.97 -4.30 11.30
CA ASN A 161 9.10 -3.97 12.17
C ASN A 161 9.31 -5.04 13.24
N ILE A 162 8.23 -5.47 13.94
CA ILE A 162 8.31 -6.58 14.89
C ILE A 162 8.83 -7.85 14.22
N ARG A 163 8.36 -8.16 13.00
CA ARG A 163 8.87 -9.31 12.23
C ARG A 163 10.37 -9.21 11.98
N GLY A 164 10.86 -8.03 11.59
CA GLY A 164 12.28 -7.78 11.35
C GLY A 164 13.12 -7.94 12.62
N GLU A 165 12.71 -7.29 13.71
CA GLU A 165 13.40 -7.34 15.01
C GLU A 165 13.47 -8.76 15.60
N MET A 166 12.38 -9.51 15.44
CA MET A 166 12.27 -10.88 15.96
C MET A 166 12.74 -11.95 14.97
N ASN A 167 13.24 -11.55 13.79
CA ASN A 167 13.67 -12.46 12.71
C ASN A 167 12.59 -13.50 12.33
N ILE A 168 11.33 -13.10 12.29
CA ILE A 168 10.20 -13.95 11.91
C ILE A 168 10.10 -14.04 10.38
N PRO A 169 10.09 -15.26 9.80
CA PRO A 169 9.97 -15.40 8.34
C PRO A 169 8.71 -14.72 7.80
N PRO A 170 8.80 -13.99 6.66
CA PRO A 170 7.65 -13.30 6.07
C PRO A 170 6.46 -14.21 5.75
N GLY A 171 6.71 -15.46 5.40
CA GLY A 171 5.68 -16.46 5.09
C GLY A 171 4.94 -17.03 6.30
N LYS A 172 5.39 -16.78 7.54
CA LYS A 172 4.70 -17.28 8.73
C LYS A 172 3.53 -16.38 9.10
N PRO A 173 2.26 -16.84 9.08
CA PRO A 173 1.14 -16.03 9.54
C PRO A 173 1.22 -15.81 11.05
N LEU A 174 0.86 -14.61 11.52
CA LEU A 174 0.95 -14.20 12.92
C LEU A 174 -0.42 -13.96 13.52
N PRO A 175 -0.70 -14.40 14.75
CA PRO A 175 -1.80 -13.87 15.55
C PRO A 175 -1.43 -12.46 16.03
N VAL A 176 -2.38 -11.55 15.96
CA VAL A 176 -2.23 -10.16 16.41
C VAL A 176 -3.30 -9.87 17.45
N LEU A 177 -2.88 -9.33 18.57
CA LEU A 177 -3.78 -8.84 19.60
C LEU A 177 -3.71 -7.32 19.63
N LEU A 178 -4.87 -6.67 19.73
CA LEU A 178 -5.00 -5.22 19.77
C LEU A 178 -5.51 -4.79 21.15
N ARG A 179 -4.96 -3.70 21.69
CA ARG A 179 -5.37 -3.15 22.99
C ARG A 179 -5.30 -1.62 22.95
N ASN A 180 -6.06 -0.95 23.81
CA ASN A 180 -6.05 0.50 24.02
C ASN A 180 -6.41 1.37 22.80
N GLY A 181 -6.92 0.76 21.71
CA GLY A 181 -7.41 1.50 20.56
C GLY A 181 -8.72 2.23 20.85
N ASN A 182 -8.96 3.29 20.11
CA ASN A 182 -10.18 4.09 20.14
C ASN A 182 -11.30 3.50 19.25
N ASP A 183 -12.45 4.16 19.18
CA ASP A 183 -13.58 3.71 18.37
C ASP A 183 -13.30 3.82 16.84
N ASP A 184 -12.49 4.78 16.42
CA ASP A 184 -12.08 4.89 15.02
C ASP A 184 -11.20 3.71 14.60
N ASP A 185 -10.27 3.27 15.49
CA ASP A 185 -9.44 2.09 15.25
C ASP A 185 -10.30 0.83 15.06
N ARG A 186 -11.34 0.68 15.89
CA ARG A 186 -12.29 -0.44 15.78
C ARG A 186 -13.08 -0.40 14.49
N THR A 187 -13.54 0.79 14.11
CA THR A 187 -14.31 1.01 12.89
C THR A 187 -13.47 0.71 11.65
N ARG A 188 -12.23 1.20 11.60
CA ARG A 188 -11.29 0.93 10.50
C ARG A 188 -10.94 -0.55 10.40
N LEU A 189 -10.68 -1.20 11.54
CA LEU A 189 -10.41 -2.64 11.54
C LEU A 189 -11.60 -3.45 11.01
N ALA A 190 -12.82 -3.11 11.43
CA ALA A 190 -14.03 -3.79 10.98
C ALA A 190 -14.30 -3.58 9.48
N ALA A 191 -14.00 -2.37 8.97
CA ALA A 191 -14.22 -2.02 7.57
C ALA A 191 -13.16 -2.64 6.62
N TYR A 192 -11.90 -2.75 7.06
CA TYR A 192 -10.77 -3.05 6.16
C TYR A 192 -9.88 -4.21 6.62
N PRO A 193 -10.39 -5.30 7.18
CA PRO A 193 -9.56 -6.39 7.71
C PRO A 193 -8.75 -7.08 6.63
N LEU A 194 -9.26 -7.14 5.40
CA LEU A 194 -8.63 -7.83 4.27
C LEU A 194 -7.23 -7.28 3.97
N PHE A 195 -7.06 -5.96 3.97
CA PHE A 195 -5.77 -5.33 3.70
C PHE A 195 -4.73 -5.71 4.77
N LEU A 196 -5.10 -5.62 6.04
CA LEU A 196 -4.22 -5.99 7.16
C LEU A 196 -3.84 -7.46 7.11
N MET A 197 -4.82 -8.36 6.96
CA MET A 197 -4.58 -9.80 6.93
C MET A 197 -3.64 -10.19 5.79
N LYS A 198 -3.82 -9.60 4.59
CA LYS A 198 -3.02 -9.98 3.42
C LYS A 198 -1.64 -9.31 3.40
N LEU A 199 -1.54 -8.00 3.69
CA LEU A 199 -0.27 -7.27 3.56
C LEU A 199 0.69 -7.49 4.73
N ALA A 200 0.16 -7.78 5.92
CA ALA A 200 0.96 -8.09 7.10
C ALA A 200 1.03 -9.60 7.39
N ASN A 201 0.40 -10.45 6.55
CA ASN A 201 0.32 -11.91 6.71
C ASN A 201 -0.14 -12.30 8.13
N ILE A 202 -1.35 -11.85 8.49
CA ILE A 202 -1.95 -12.06 9.80
C ILE A 202 -2.87 -13.28 9.73
N ALA A 203 -2.80 -14.16 10.74
CA ALA A 203 -3.66 -15.33 10.88
C ALA A 203 -5.02 -14.96 11.49
N CYS A 204 -5.01 -14.18 12.56
CA CYS A 204 -6.19 -13.67 13.24
C CYS A 204 -5.88 -12.35 13.94
N ILE A 205 -6.92 -11.54 14.14
CA ILE A 205 -6.83 -10.26 14.88
C ILE A 205 -7.91 -10.31 15.97
N ASP A 206 -7.48 -10.20 17.22
CA ASP A 206 -8.37 -10.20 18.37
C ASP A 206 -8.17 -8.95 19.21
N TRP A 207 -9.26 -8.44 19.81
CA TRP A 207 -9.20 -7.33 20.75
C TRP A 207 -9.09 -7.85 22.17
N LEU A 208 -8.10 -7.36 22.89
CA LEU A 208 -8.00 -7.55 24.34
C LEU A 208 -8.87 -6.50 25.06
N THR A 209 -9.57 -6.95 26.10
CA THR A 209 -10.21 -6.03 27.03
C THR A 209 -9.16 -5.29 27.85
N ALA A 210 -9.48 -4.10 28.36
CA ALA A 210 -8.53 -3.28 29.14
C ALA A 210 -7.98 -4.02 30.37
N ASP A 211 -8.79 -4.89 30.96
CA ASP A 211 -8.45 -5.67 32.17
C ASP A 211 -7.75 -7.01 31.85
N ALA A 212 -7.64 -7.39 30.58
CA ALA A 212 -7.00 -8.64 30.21
C ALA A 212 -5.48 -8.55 30.41
N THR A 213 -4.93 -9.56 31.10
CA THR A 213 -3.47 -9.70 31.20
C THR A 213 -2.90 -9.98 29.81
N ALA A 214 -2.11 -9.05 29.30
CA ALA A 214 -1.44 -9.25 28.02
C ALA A 214 -0.41 -10.39 28.17
N PRO A 215 -0.35 -11.33 27.20
CA PRO A 215 0.71 -12.34 27.17
C PRO A 215 2.07 -11.65 26.96
N LEU A 216 3.16 -12.38 27.20
CA LEU A 216 4.47 -11.92 26.79
C LEU A 216 4.46 -11.74 25.27
N ALA A 217 4.57 -10.51 24.81
CA ALA A 217 4.41 -10.14 23.41
C ALA A 217 5.43 -9.07 22.96
N ALA A 218 5.80 -9.10 21.70
CA ALA A 218 6.43 -7.95 21.08
C ALA A 218 5.36 -6.90 20.78
N THR A 219 5.66 -5.63 21.03
CA THR A 219 4.69 -4.54 20.99
C THR A 219 5.09 -3.46 20.00
N ALA A 220 4.15 -3.00 19.18
CA ALA A 220 4.25 -1.76 18.41
C ALA A 220 3.10 -0.82 18.80
N LEU A 221 3.31 0.49 18.62
CA LEU A 221 2.33 1.52 18.92
C LEU A 221 1.92 2.27 17.66
N VAL A 222 0.62 2.48 17.51
CA VAL A 222 0.05 3.36 16.48
C VAL A 222 -0.91 4.34 17.18
N GLY A 223 -0.42 5.54 17.46
CA GLY A 223 -1.11 6.44 18.38
C GLY A 223 -1.28 5.79 19.76
N THR A 224 -2.53 5.62 20.19
CA THR A 224 -2.88 4.92 21.44
C THR A 224 -3.07 3.42 21.26
N LEU A 225 -3.20 2.93 20.02
CA LEU A 225 -3.39 1.52 19.71
C LEU A 225 -2.11 0.74 19.95
N GLU A 226 -2.19 -0.29 20.81
CA GLU A 226 -1.14 -1.25 21.03
C GLU A 226 -1.35 -2.48 20.17
N ILE A 227 -0.34 -2.83 19.37
CA ILE A 227 -0.28 -4.02 18.54
C ILE A 227 0.63 -5.01 19.25
N LEU A 228 0.08 -6.14 19.66
CA LEU A 228 0.79 -7.17 20.43
C LEU A 228 0.90 -8.45 19.59
N ILE A 229 2.11 -8.96 19.45
CA ILE A 229 2.36 -10.24 18.79
C ILE A 229 2.86 -11.21 19.85
N PRO A 230 2.04 -12.23 20.25
CA PRO A 230 2.42 -13.20 21.30
C PRO A 230 3.70 -13.96 20.92
N MET A 231 4.63 -14.03 21.87
CA MET A 231 5.93 -14.69 21.64
C MET A 231 5.91 -16.20 21.89
N SER A 232 4.85 -16.72 22.50
CA SER A 232 4.75 -18.15 22.89
C SER A 232 4.93 -19.11 21.72
N ASP A 233 4.42 -18.73 20.53
CA ASP A 233 4.44 -19.58 19.34
C ASP A 233 5.57 -19.19 18.35
N LEU A 234 6.34 -18.16 18.67
CA LEU A 234 7.36 -17.60 17.76
C LEU A 234 8.76 -18.07 18.11
N ILE A 235 9.02 -18.36 19.39
CA ILE A 235 10.32 -18.79 19.86
C ILE A 235 10.32 -20.32 19.95
N ASP A 236 10.97 -20.99 18.99
CA ASP A 236 11.44 -22.33 19.25
C ASP A 236 12.59 -22.25 20.27
N LYS A 237 12.21 -22.35 21.56
CA LYS A 237 13.14 -22.30 22.69
C LYS A 237 14.36 -23.21 22.50
N ASN A 238 14.17 -24.35 21.84
CA ASN A 238 15.24 -25.33 21.62
C ASN A 238 16.20 -24.90 20.50
N ALA A 239 15.69 -24.26 19.43
CA ALA A 239 16.51 -23.72 18.36
C ALA A 239 17.33 -22.49 18.84
N GLU A 240 16.69 -21.59 19.61
CA GLU A 240 17.34 -20.41 20.15
C GLU A 240 18.39 -20.74 21.22
N LEU A 241 18.11 -21.70 22.10
CA LEU A 241 19.05 -22.22 23.07
C LEU A 241 20.27 -22.88 22.40
N LYS A 242 20.06 -23.63 21.30
CA LYS A 242 21.15 -24.21 20.50
C LYS A 242 22.02 -23.14 19.83
N LYS A 243 21.39 -22.07 19.32
CA LYS A 243 22.10 -20.96 18.69
C LYS A 243 22.93 -20.19 19.70
N LYS A 244 22.35 -19.84 20.85
CA LYS A 244 23.08 -19.17 21.95
C LYS A 244 24.19 -20.02 22.58
N LYS A 245 23.99 -21.34 22.71
CA LYS A 245 25.06 -22.22 23.16
C LYS A 245 26.22 -22.25 22.19
N LYS A 246 25.98 -22.33 20.88
CA LYS A 246 27.03 -22.26 19.86
C LYS A 246 27.77 -20.92 19.87
N GLU A 247 27.07 -19.83 20.15
CA GLU A 247 27.65 -18.49 20.24
C GLU A 247 28.54 -18.36 21.49
N ILE A 248 28.09 -18.90 22.63
CA ILE A 248 28.89 -18.98 23.87
C ILE A 248 30.13 -19.86 23.66
N ASP A 249 30.00 -21.04 23.07
CA ASP A 249 31.10 -21.94 22.79
C ASP A 249 32.13 -21.30 21.83
N LYS A 250 31.67 -20.46 20.89
CA LYS A 250 32.56 -19.72 20.02
C LYS A 250 33.32 -18.61 20.75
N LEU A 251 32.60 -17.83 21.58
CA LEU A 251 33.20 -16.77 22.38
C LEU A 251 34.19 -17.32 23.42
N GLN A 252 33.92 -18.50 23.98
CA GLN A 252 34.85 -19.18 24.90
C GLN A 252 36.14 -19.62 24.21
N LYS A 253 36.04 -20.11 22.94
CA LYS A 253 37.24 -20.47 22.13
C LYS A 253 38.03 -19.26 21.65
N ASP A 254 37.40 -18.12 21.47
CA ASP A 254 38.08 -16.88 21.07
C ASP A 254 38.76 -16.19 22.29
N CYS A 255 38.50 -16.64 23.52
CA CYS A 255 39.11 -16.17 24.78
C CYS A 255 40.23 -17.07 25.31
N GLU A 256 40.45 -18.25 24.73
CA GLU A 256 41.60 -19.12 24.99
C GLU A 256 42.70 -18.87 23.96
#